data_ff256fcd8774e808059a176780b2d503
#
_entry.id   ff256fcd8774e808059a176780b2d503
#
_cell.length_a   1.000
_cell.length_b   1.000
_cell.length_c   1.000
_cell.angle_alpha   90.00
_cell.angle_beta   90.00
_cell.angle_gamma   90.00
#
_symmetry.space_group_name_H-M   'P 1'
#
loop_
_entity.id
_entity.type
_entity.pdbx_description
1 polymer ?
#
loop_
_entity_poly.entity_id
_entity_poly.type
_entity_poly.pdbx_seq_one_letter_code
_entity_poly.pdbx_strand_id
1 'polypeptide(L)'
;PNVIIGRSDSEVIKDLSKDVIANIKGISIDTTGSTPAAMDKDGNILALLPEFAENPNAMFVLWKDHSSIKEADEINHVARNVSDVDYTKYIGGVYSSEWFWAKILHVTREDKAVRERAFTWIEHCDWLPAYLTGNMNPKDIKRGRCSAGHKGMWNEEFNGYPPNEFFTKIDPLLDGMVETMGNDTFTSE
;
A
#
# COMPACT_ATOMS: atom_id res chain seq x y z
N PRO A 1 -1.58 15.93 -23.09
CA PRO A 1 -2.72 15.23 -22.54
C PRO A 1 -3.20 16.00 -21.32
N ASN A 2 -4.41 16.56 -21.43
CA ASN A 2 -5.02 17.28 -20.32
C ASN A 2 -5.42 16.21 -19.28
N VAL A 3 -4.64 16.11 -18.25
CA VAL A 3 -5.04 15.39 -17.04
C VAL A 3 -6.25 16.15 -16.50
N ILE A 4 -7.43 15.58 -16.59
CA ILE A 4 -8.61 16.13 -15.93
C ILE A 4 -8.47 15.73 -14.45
N ILE A 5 -7.66 16.50 -13.73
CA ILE A 5 -7.61 16.42 -12.28
C ILE A 5 -8.84 17.14 -11.78
N GLY A 6 -9.74 16.44 -11.10
CA GLY A 6 -10.79 17.06 -10.30
C GLY A 6 -12.19 17.06 -10.84
N ARG A 7 -12.55 16.13 -11.73
CA ARG A 7 -13.98 15.79 -11.90
C ARG A 7 -14.32 14.62 -10.98
N SER A 8 -15.21 14.86 -10.04
CA SER A 8 -15.80 13.77 -9.25
C SER A 8 -16.61 12.85 -10.17
N ASP A 9 -16.74 11.57 -9.82
CA ASP A 9 -17.57 10.61 -10.56
C ASP A 9 -19.00 11.15 -10.76
N SER A 10 -19.52 11.85 -9.75
CA SER A 10 -20.82 12.50 -9.81
C SER A 10 -20.90 13.60 -10.88
N GLU A 11 -19.82 14.32 -11.17
CA GLU A 11 -19.78 15.32 -12.24
C GLU A 11 -19.70 14.69 -13.63
N VAL A 12 -18.98 13.58 -13.77
CA VAL A 12 -18.93 12.84 -15.04
C VAL A 12 -20.27 12.19 -15.35
N ILE A 13 -20.90 11.56 -14.37
CA ILE A 13 -22.18 10.84 -14.51
C ILE A 13 -23.33 11.82 -14.71
N LYS A 14 -23.27 13.04 -14.16
CA LYS A 14 -24.32 14.06 -14.23
C LYS A 14 -24.74 14.41 -15.66
N ASP A 15 -23.81 14.38 -16.59
CA ASP A 15 -24.04 14.73 -17.99
C ASP A 15 -24.47 13.52 -18.85
N LEU A 16 -24.54 12.32 -18.27
CA LEU A 16 -24.96 11.10 -18.95
C LEU A 16 -26.46 10.88 -18.89
N SER A 17 -27.03 10.31 -19.95
CA SER A 17 -28.44 9.89 -19.93
C SER A 17 -28.65 8.71 -18.94
N LYS A 18 -29.88 8.58 -18.42
CA LYS A 18 -30.23 7.49 -17.51
C LYS A 18 -29.98 6.11 -18.13
N ASP A 19 -30.19 5.98 -19.43
CA ASP A 19 -29.96 4.72 -20.15
C ASP A 19 -28.46 4.37 -20.21
N VAL A 20 -27.59 5.35 -20.41
CA VAL A 20 -26.13 5.14 -20.36
C VAL A 20 -25.71 4.73 -18.97
N ILE A 21 -26.18 5.42 -17.93
CA ILE A 21 -25.86 5.10 -16.52
C ILE A 21 -26.32 3.67 -16.18
N ALA A 22 -27.53 3.27 -16.56
CA ALA A 22 -28.05 1.93 -16.32
C ALA A 22 -27.28 0.79 -17.03
N ASN A 23 -26.53 1.16 -18.08
CA ASN A 23 -25.72 0.22 -18.85
C ASN A 23 -24.23 0.17 -18.42
N ILE A 24 -23.80 0.97 -17.45
CA ILE A 24 -22.46 0.82 -16.86
C ILE A 24 -22.37 -0.54 -16.17
N LYS A 25 -21.43 -1.38 -16.61
CA LYS A 25 -21.25 -2.75 -16.10
C LYS A 25 -20.01 -2.92 -15.22
N GLY A 26 -19.12 -1.95 -15.22
CA GLY A 26 -17.92 -2.01 -14.41
C GLY A 26 -17.16 -0.68 -14.43
N ILE A 27 -16.26 -0.54 -13.47
CA ILE A 27 -15.32 0.56 -13.34
C ILE A 27 -13.93 -0.06 -13.22
N SER A 28 -12.98 0.48 -13.98
CA SER A 28 -11.57 0.14 -13.85
C SER A 28 -10.80 1.37 -13.38
N ILE A 29 -9.80 1.12 -12.53
CA ILE A 29 -8.99 2.17 -11.92
C ILE A 29 -7.55 1.92 -12.29
N ASP A 30 -6.88 2.94 -12.82
CA ASP A 30 -5.45 2.94 -13.04
C ASP A 30 -4.78 3.87 -12.02
N THR A 31 -3.79 3.34 -11.32
CA THR A 31 -3.05 4.05 -10.27
C THR A 31 -1.55 3.82 -10.40
N THR A 32 -0.79 4.62 -9.67
CA THR A 32 0.65 4.40 -9.52
C THR A 32 0.93 3.40 -8.39
N GLY A 33 2.10 2.73 -8.45
CA GLY A 33 2.56 1.80 -7.42
C GLY A 33 4.10 1.67 -7.42
N SER A 34 4.75 1.58 -6.26
CA SER A 34 4.17 1.55 -4.92
C SER A 34 3.84 2.96 -4.43
N THR A 35 2.62 3.17 -3.98
CA THR A 35 2.15 4.47 -3.48
C THR A 35 1.38 4.22 -2.17
N PRO A 36 2.07 3.83 -1.08
CA PRO A 36 1.45 3.48 0.18
C PRO A 36 1.05 4.71 1.00
N ALA A 37 0.05 4.54 1.85
CA ALA A 37 -0.31 5.46 2.92
C ALA A 37 -0.65 4.72 4.20
N ALA A 38 -0.47 5.40 5.34
CA ALA A 38 -0.87 4.92 6.64
C ALA A 38 -2.39 4.97 6.80
N MET A 39 -2.98 3.91 7.35
CA MET A 39 -4.40 3.76 7.60
C MET A 39 -4.63 3.45 9.07
N ASP A 40 -5.66 4.06 9.68
CA ASP A 40 -6.05 3.74 11.06
C ASP A 40 -6.90 2.46 11.14
N LYS A 41 -7.21 2.06 12.38
CA LYS A 41 -8.03 0.85 12.64
C LYS A 41 -9.47 0.95 12.12
N ASP A 42 -9.96 2.16 11.87
CA ASP A 42 -11.32 2.43 11.39
C ASP A 42 -11.37 2.53 9.85
N GLY A 43 -10.24 2.29 9.18
CA GLY A 43 -10.12 2.29 7.72
C GLY A 43 -9.88 3.67 7.09
N ASN A 44 -9.57 4.68 7.89
CA ASN A 44 -9.30 6.01 7.36
C ASN A 44 -7.82 6.16 6.99
N ILE A 45 -7.53 6.71 5.82
CA ILE A 45 -6.18 7.20 5.51
C ILE A 45 -5.88 8.38 6.44
N LEU A 46 -4.70 8.38 7.09
CA LEU A 46 -4.40 9.39 8.11
C LEU A 46 -4.47 10.80 7.56
N ALA A 47 -4.02 11.06 6.34
CA ALA A 47 -4.10 12.38 5.72
C ALA A 47 -5.53 12.95 5.60
N LEU A 48 -6.56 12.10 5.69
CA LEU A 48 -7.96 12.54 5.65
C LEU A 48 -8.49 12.92 7.04
N LEU A 49 -7.72 12.68 8.10
CA LEU A 49 -8.04 13.10 9.46
C LEU A 49 -7.57 14.55 9.67
N PRO A 50 -8.38 15.41 10.33
CA PRO A 50 -8.04 16.82 10.50
C PRO A 50 -6.67 17.07 11.14
N GLU A 51 -6.28 16.23 12.10
CA GLU A 51 -5.00 16.33 12.81
C GLU A 51 -3.78 15.98 11.96
N PHE A 52 -3.98 15.31 10.82
CA PHE A 52 -2.93 14.90 9.89
C PHE A 52 -3.02 15.58 8.52
N ALA A 53 -4.01 16.43 8.27
CA ALA A 53 -4.28 17.00 6.95
C ALA A 53 -3.10 17.75 6.34
N GLU A 54 -2.26 18.36 7.17
CA GLU A 54 -1.06 19.09 6.74
C GLU A 54 0.25 18.28 6.94
N ASN A 55 0.15 17.01 7.39
CA ASN A 55 1.32 16.17 7.60
C ASN A 55 1.68 15.40 6.31
N PRO A 56 2.82 15.72 5.66
CA PRO A 56 3.22 15.04 4.43
C PRO A 56 3.48 13.54 4.61
N ASN A 57 3.90 13.11 5.81
CA ASN A 57 4.15 11.69 6.11
C ASN A 57 2.86 10.87 6.30
N ALA A 58 1.71 11.53 6.46
CA ALA A 58 0.41 10.88 6.50
C ALA A 58 -0.23 10.71 5.11
N MET A 59 0.32 11.38 4.10
CA MET A 59 -0.16 11.33 2.71
C MET A 59 0.33 10.06 1.99
N PHE A 60 -0.21 9.81 0.81
CA PHE A 60 0.30 8.76 -0.07
C PHE A 60 1.73 9.09 -0.51
N VAL A 61 2.68 8.21 -0.18
CA VAL A 61 4.08 8.35 -0.60
C VAL A 61 4.17 8.00 -2.08
N LEU A 62 4.55 8.97 -2.93
CA LEU A 62 4.52 8.82 -4.38
C LEU A 62 5.42 7.68 -4.87
N TRP A 63 5.00 7.03 -5.96
CA TRP A 63 5.74 5.91 -6.58
C TRP A 63 7.21 6.25 -6.90
N LYS A 64 7.50 7.48 -7.29
CA LYS A 64 8.84 7.98 -7.63
C LYS A 64 9.63 8.55 -6.43
N ASP A 65 9.15 8.36 -5.20
CA ASP A 65 9.87 8.80 -4.01
C ASP A 65 11.02 7.84 -3.72
N HIS A 66 12.22 8.40 -3.53
CA HIS A 66 13.47 7.69 -3.27
C HIS A 66 14.04 7.99 -1.87
N SER A 67 13.27 8.58 -0.97
CA SER A 67 13.76 8.95 0.37
C SER A 67 14.23 7.73 1.19
N SER A 68 13.69 6.55 0.92
CA SER A 68 13.92 5.31 1.67
C SER A 68 15.05 4.41 1.11
N ILE A 69 16.12 5.00 0.56
CA ILE A 69 17.27 4.25 0.04
C ILE A 69 17.94 3.42 1.15
N LYS A 70 18.15 4.02 2.31
CA LYS A 70 18.75 3.35 3.47
C LYS A 70 17.94 2.14 3.92
N GLU A 71 16.63 2.29 4.01
CA GLU A 71 15.71 1.24 4.39
C GLU A 71 15.70 0.09 3.38
N ALA A 72 15.76 0.41 2.09
CA ALA A 72 15.87 -0.61 1.04
C ALA A 72 17.18 -1.40 1.13
N ASP A 73 18.30 -0.73 1.41
CA ASP A 73 19.61 -1.38 1.61
C ASP A 73 19.57 -2.30 2.82
N GLU A 74 18.93 -1.91 3.92
CA GLU A 74 18.76 -2.72 5.12
C GLU A 74 17.89 -3.96 4.85
N ILE A 75 16.77 -3.80 4.11
CA ILE A 75 15.93 -4.93 3.68
C ILE A 75 16.75 -5.92 2.86
N ASN A 76 17.52 -5.44 1.89
CA ASN A 76 18.40 -6.27 1.06
C ASN A 76 19.48 -6.99 1.89
N HIS A 77 20.06 -6.29 2.86
CA HIS A 77 21.07 -6.88 3.74
C HIS A 77 20.48 -8.01 4.58
N VAL A 78 19.33 -7.78 5.21
CA VAL A 78 18.67 -8.80 6.05
C VAL A 78 18.24 -9.99 5.21
N ALA A 79 17.63 -9.76 4.04
CA ALA A 79 17.19 -10.83 3.16
C ALA A 79 18.33 -11.79 2.77
N ARG A 80 19.53 -11.23 2.48
CA ARG A 80 20.67 -12.01 1.96
C ARG A 80 21.61 -12.56 3.01
N ASN A 81 21.72 -11.91 4.18
CA ASN A 81 22.79 -12.19 5.15
C ASN A 81 22.28 -12.61 6.53
N VAL A 82 21.00 -12.35 6.85
CA VAL A 82 20.46 -12.56 8.19
C VAL A 82 19.28 -13.51 8.20
N SER A 83 18.45 -13.47 7.17
CA SER A 83 17.30 -14.36 7.02
C SER A 83 17.70 -15.70 6.43
N ASP A 84 17.05 -16.77 6.87
CA ASP A 84 17.24 -18.12 6.28
C ASP A 84 16.70 -18.22 4.86
N VAL A 85 15.76 -17.35 4.49
CA VAL A 85 15.17 -17.26 3.16
C VAL A 85 15.40 -15.87 2.60
N ASP A 86 15.96 -15.79 1.41
CA ASP A 86 16.04 -14.55 0.65
C ASP A 86 14.71 -14.29 -0.06
N TYR A 87 13.84 -13.51 0.59
CA TYR A 87 12.54 -13.15 0.03
C TYR A 87 12.64 -12.22 -1.19
N THR A 88 13.78 -11.54 -1.39
CA THR A 88 13.97 -10.67 -2.57
C THR A 88 14.10 -11.46 -3.87
N LYS A 89 14.45 -12.75 -3.82
CA LYS A 89 14.56 -13.61 -5.00
C LYS A 89 13.26 -13.69 -5.81
N TYR A 90 12.11 -13.54 -5.15
CA TYR A 90 10.78 -13.59 -5.79
C TYR A 90 10.39 -12.30 -6.52
N ILE A 91 11.16 -11.23 -6.32
CA ILE A 91 10.89 -9.89 -6.85
C ILE A 91 12.01 -9.33 -7.72
N GLY A 92 12.90 -10.21 -8.22
CA GLY A 92 14.03 -9.84 -9.06
C GLY A 92 15.36 -9.73 -8.33
N GLY A 93 15.44 -10.13 -7.05
CA GLY A 93 16.69 -10.24 -6.28
C GLY A 93 17.17 -8.96 -5.61
N VAL A 94 16.49 -7.83 -5.79
CA VAL A 94 16.83 -6.53 -5.14
C VAL A 94 15.56 -5.82 -4.74
N TYR A 95 15.47 -5.38 -3.48
CA TYR A 95 14.40 -4.52 -3.00
C TYR A 95 14.71 -3.06 -3.28
N SER A 96 13.76 -2.32 -3.86
CA SER A 96 13.92 -0.92 -4.24
C SER A 96 13.43 0.05 -3.17
N SER A 97 14.07 1.22 -3.08
CA SER A 97 13.59 2.34 -2.27
C SER A 97 12.21 2.87 -2.69
N GLU A 98 11.80 2.61 -3.92
CA GLU A 98 10.46 2.98 -4.41
C GLU A 98 9.34 2.08 -3.90
N TRP A 99 9.65 0.99 -3.17
CA TRP A 99 8.68 -0.05 -2.86
C TRP A 99 8.16 0.02 -1.43
N PHE A 100 7.07 -0.68 -1.21
CA PHE A 100 6.17 -0.65 -0.08
C PHE A 100 6.87 -0.66 1.28
N TRP A 101 7.65 -1.70 1.59
CA TRP A 101 8.25 -1.86 2.92
C TRP A 101 9.35 -0.84 3.22
N ALA A 102 10.12 -0.43 2.22
CA ALA A 102 11.14 0.60 2.41
C ALA A 102 10.50 1.94 2.78
N LYS A 103 9.45 2.34 2.08
CA LYS A 103 8.70 3.58 2.36
C LYS A 103 8.00 3.55 3.71
N ILE A 104 7.37 2.43 4.06
CA ILE A 104 6.73 2.25 5.37
C ILE A 104 7.75 2.41 6.48
N LEU A 105 8.89 1.72 6.39
CA LEU A 105 9.92 1.77 7.41
C LEU A 105 10.48 3.19 7.54
N HIS A 106 10.73 3.87 6.41
CA HIS A 106 11.21 5.26 6.41
C HIS A 106 10.25 6.17 7.18
N VAL A 107 8.97 6.21 6.79
CA VAL A 107 7.98 7.06 7.47
C VAL A 107 7.80 6.67 8.93
N THR A 108 7.78 5.37 9.23
CA THR A 108 7.65 4.86 10.60
C THR A 108 8.80 5.32 11.50
N ARG A 109 10.01 5.48 10.95
CA ARG A 109 11.18 6.02 11.66
C ARG A 109 11.10 7.52 11.84
N GLU A 110 10.77 8.24 10.76
CA GLU A 110 10.80 9.70 10.70
C GLU A 110 9.65 10.37 11.45
N ASP A 111 8.46 9.73 11.47
CA ASP A 111 7.27 10.37 12.03
C ASP A 111 6.62 9.50 13.13
N LYS A 112 6.89 9.90 14.38
CA LYS A 112 6.32 9.24 15.54
C LYS A 112 4.79 9.33 15.58
N ALA A 113 4.20 10.46 15.19
CA ALA A 113 2.76 10.66 15.25
C ALA A 113 2.03 9.74 14.24
N VAL A 114 2.56 9.65 13.02
CA VAL A 114 2.05 8.71 12.02
C VAL A 114 2.21 7.27 12.51
N ARG A 115 3.38 6.89 13.01
CA ARG A 115 3.65 5.55 13.54
C ARG A 115 2.68 5.14 14.64
N GLU A 116 2.42 6.00 15.60
CA GLU A 116 1.55 5.70 16.74
C GLU A 116 0.07 5.62 16.36
N ARG A 117 -0.34 6.31 15.30
CA ARG A 117 -1.73 6.33 14.83
C ARG A 117 -2.02 5.29 13.77
N ALA A 118 -1.02 4.90 12.99
CA ALA A 118 -1.15 3.88 11.93
C ALA A 118 -1.49 2.52 12.52
N PHE A 119 -2.57 1.92 12.06
CA PHE A 119 -2.89 0.52 12.33
C PHE A 119 -2.29 -0.38 11.25
N THR A 120 -2.35 0.04 10.00
CA THR A 120 -1.83 -0.69 8.84
C THR A 120 -1.39 0.29 7.74
N TRP A 121 -0.84 -0.27 6.67
CA TRP A 121 -0.50 0.47 5.46
C TRP A 121 -1.21 -0.11 4.25
N ILE A 122 -1.58 0.74 3.31
CA ILE A 122 -2.33 0.33 2.12
C ILE A 122 -1.78 1.02 0.87
N GLU A 123 -1.68 0.28 -0.21
CA GLU A 123 -1.39 0.83 -1.53
C GLU A 123 -2.58 1.65 -2.07
N HIS A 124 -2.30 2.68 -2.82
CA HIS A 124 -3.34 3.50 -3.46
C HIS A 124 -4.25 2.68 -4.38
N CYS A 125 -3.67 1.72 -5.11
CA CYS A 125 -4.42 0.81 -5.98
C CYS A 125 -5.38 -0.12 -5.23
N ASP A 126 -5.12 -0.41 -3.96
CA ASP A 126 -5.97 -1.25 -3.13
C ASP A 126 -7.00 -0.41 -2.36
N TRP A 127 -6.58 0.78 -1.91
CA TRP A 127 -7.46 1.69 -1.19
C TRP A 127 -8.64 2.19 -2.01
N LEU A 128 -8.39 2.59 -3.26
CA LEU A 128 -9.43 3.21 -4.07
C LEU A 128 -10.59 2.27 -4.41
N PRO A 129 -10.35 0.99 -4.83
CA PRO A 129 -11.44 0.01 -4.95
C PRO A 129 -12.16 -0.28 -3.64
N ALA A 130 -11.43 -0.38 -2.53
CA ALA A 130 -12.01 -0.59 -1.21
C ALA A 130 -12.93 0.57 -0.82
N TYR A 131 -12.49 1.81 -1.03
CA TYR A 131 -13.27 3.00 -0.78
C TYR A 131 -14.55 3.06 -1.62
N LEU A 132 -14.46 2.78 -2.92
CA LEU A 132 -15.62 2.80 -3.83
C LEU A 132 -16.65 1.71 -3.50
N THR A 133 -16.21 0.58 -2.96
CA THR A 133 -17.09 -0.53 -2.56
C THR A 133 -17.55 -0.45 -1.11
N GLY A 134 -17.03 0.50 -0.33
CA GLY A 134 -17.34 0.63 1.09
C GLY A 134 -16.67 -0.42 1.98
N ASN A 135 -15.74 -1.22 1.45
CA ASN A 135 -15.02 -2.24 2.21
C ASN A 135 -13.76 -1.64 2.84
N MET A 136 -13.93 -0.90 3.94
CA MET A 136 -12.85 -0.16 4.59
C MET A 136 -12.29 -0.84 5.84
N ASN A 137 -12.71 -2.07 6.18
CA ASN A 137 -12.06 -2.81 7.25
C ASN A 137 -10.64 -3.23 6.82
N PRO A 138 -9.57 -2.76 7.50
CA PRO A 138 -8.19 -2.98 7.06
C PRO A 138 -7.82 -4.46 6.82
N LYS A 139 -8.41 -5.38 7.57
CA LYS A 139 -8.14 -6.82 7.47
C LYS A 139 -8.88 -7.51 6.32
N ASP A 140 -9.96 -6.91 5.84
CA ASP A 140 -10.82 -7.48 4.80
C ASP A 140 -10.55 -6.85 3.42
N ILE A 141 -9.71 -5.82 3.37
CA ILE A 141 -9.34 -5.19 2.10
C ILE A 141 -8.50 -6.16 1.27
N LYS A 142 -8.98 -6.43 0.08
CA LYS A 142 -8.26 -7.25 -0.89
C LYS A 142 -7.10 -6.48 -1.50
N ARG A 143 -5.96 -7.15 -1.63
CA ARG A 143 -4.74 -6.58 -2.20
C ARG A 143 -4.58 -7.02 -3.66
N GLY A 144 -4.21 -6.10 -4.54
CA GLY A 144 -3.84 -6.43 -5.91
C GLY A 144 -2.61 -7.34 -5.92
N ARG A 145 -2.76 -8.58 -6.44
CA ARG A 145 -1.69 -9.59 -6.43
C ARG A 145 -0.40 -9.09 -7.08
N CYS A 146 -0.50 -8.31 -8.14
CA CYS A 146 0.65 -7.71 -8.80
C CYS A 146 1.42 -6.78 -7.85
N SER A 147 0.74 -5.87 -7.17
CA SER A 147 1.36 -4.94 -6.23
C SER A 147 1.86 -5.65 -4.97
N ALA A 148 1.05 -6.49 -4.37
CA ALA A 148 1.41 -7.27 -3.18
C ALA A 148 2.63 -8.17 -3.45
N GLY A 149 2.66 -8.86 -4.59
CA GLY A 149 3.77 -9.74 -4.98
C GLY A 149 5.04 -8.96 -5.27
N HIS A 150 5.00 -8.07 -6.24
CA HIS A 150 6.20 -7.38 -6.70
C HIS A 150 6.77 -6.38 -5.69
N LYS A 151 5.91 -5.66 -4.97
CA LYS A 151 6.35 -4.59 -4.06
C LYS A 151 6.28 -4.97 -2.58
N GLY A 152 5.34 -5.85 -2.21
CA GLY A 152 5.15 -6.30 -0.84
C GLY A 152 5.83 -7.63 -0.51
N MET A 153 6.43 -8.31 -1.50
CA MET A 153 7.03 -9.65 -1.35
C MET A 153 5.99 -10.76 -1.03
N TRP A 154 4.71 -10.54 -1.34
CA TRP A 154 3.70 -11.58 -1.21
C TRP A 154 3.95 -12.69 -2.25
N ASN A 155 3.86 -13.96 -1.84
CA ASN A 155 4.05 -15.08 -2.74
C ASN A 155 3.19 -16.28 -2.36
N GLU A 156 2.77 -17.06 -3.37
CA GLU A 156 1.98 -18.26 -3.18
C GLU A 156 2.77 -19.40 -2.50
N GLU A 157 4.09 -19.47 -2.70
CA GLU A 157 4.93 -20.52 -2.12
C GLU A 157 4.89 -20.54 -0.58
N PHE A 158 4.69 -19.38 0.05
CA PHE A 158 4.53 -19.28 1.51
C PHE A 158 3.16 -18.71 1.91
N ASN A 159 2.24 -18.67 0.95
CA ASN A 159 0.83 -18.28 1.12
C ASN A 159 0.64 -16.92 1.82
N GLY A 160 1.38 -15.93 1.38
CA GLY A 160 1.28 -14.59 1.96
C GLY A 160 2.53 -13.74 1.81
N TYR A 161 2.66 -12.80 2.72
CA TYR A 161 3.86 -11.98 2.88
C TYR A 161 4.94 -12.77 3.63
N PRO A 162 6.22 -12.33 3.61
CA PRO A 162 7.23 -12.86 4.53
C PRO A 162 6.72 -12.85 5.98
N PRO A 163 7.14 -13.80 6.81
CA PRO A 163 6.69 -13.88 8.20
C PRO A 163 7.17 -12.66 9.02
N ASN A 164 6.44 -12.32 10.07
CA ASN A 164 6.76 -11.19 10.95
C ASN A 164 8.21 -11.18 11.43
N GLU A 165 8.78 -12.37 11.68
CA GLU A 165 10.19 -12.52 12.07
C GLU A 165 11.17 -11.93 11.06
N PHE A 166 10.88 -11.99 9.76
CA PHE A 166 11.70 -11.34 8.72
C PHE A 166 11.70 -9.83 8.91
N PHE A 167 10.54 -9.23 9.10
CA PHE A 167 10.39 -7.79 9.27
C PHE A 167 11.01 -7.29 10.59
N THR A 168 10.87 -8.02 11.68
CA THR A 168 11.49 -7.66 12.97
C THR A 168 13.01 -7.75 12.95
N LYS A 169 13.59 -8.61 12.09
CA LYS A 169 15.05 -8.63 11.84
C LYS A 169 15.53 -7.39 11.09
N ILE A 170 14.68 -6.74 10.31
CA ILE A 170 15.00 -5.48 9.64
C ILE A 170 14.93 -4.34 10.66
N ASP A 171 13.78 -4.18 11.32
CA ASP A 171 13.57 -3.17 12.35
C ASP A 171 12.44 -3.59 13.30
N PRO A 172 12.61 -3.51 14.64
CA PRO A 172 11.54 -3.77 15.58
C PRO A 172 10.29 -2.91 15.41
N LEU A 173 10.38 -1.76 14.75
CA LEU A 173 9.23 -0.90 14.45
C LEU A 173 8.26 -1.52 13.43
N LEU A 174 8.66 -2.57 12.74
CA LEU A 174 7.80 -3.33 11.83
C LEU A 174 7.09 -4.51 12.51
N ASP A 175 7.34 -4.74 13.81
CA ASP A 175 6.72 -5.83 14.54
C ASP A 175 5.19 -5.78 14.48
N GLY A 176 4.58 -6.89 14.11
CA GLY A 176 3.13 -7.02 13.96
C GLY A 176 2.52 -6.31 12.74
N MET A 177 3.29 -5.53 11.97
CA MET A 177 2.74 -4.76 10.83
C MET A 177 2.14 -5.68 9.77
N VAL A 178 2.83 -6.75 9.41
CA VAL A 178 2.36 -7.70 8.39
C VAL A 178 1.05 -8.38 8.80
N GLU A 179 0.83 -8.58 10.10
CA GLU A 179 -0.37 -9.23 10.65
C GLU A 179 -1.62 -8.35 10.59
N THR A 180 -1.43 -7.04 10.40
CA THR A 180 -2.52 -6.08 10.21
C THR A 180 -3.00 -6.03 8.77
N MET A 181 -2.22 -6.60 7.85
CA MET A 181 -2.53 -6.66 6.42
C MET A 181 -3.33 -7.93 6.11
N GLY A 182 -4.42 -7.81 5.37
CA GLY A 182 -5.13 -8.98 4.86
C GLY A 182 -4.26 -9.77 3.89
N ASN A 183 -4.34 -11.09 3.93
CA ASN A 183 -3.67 -12.00 2.99
C ASN A 183 -4.46 -12.24 1.70
N ASP A 184 -5.72 -11.79 1.65
CA ASP A 184 -6.55 -11.93 0.47
C ASP A 184 -6.01 -11.06 -0.66
N THR A 185 -5.72 -11.70 -1.78
CA THR A 185 -5.30 -11.03 -3.01
C THR A 185 -6.30 -11.29 -4.13
N PHE A 186 -6.33 -10.37 -5.09
CA PHE A 186 -7.10 -10.55 -6.32
C PHE A 186 -6.21 -10.38 -7.55
N THR A 187 -6.58 -11.06 -8.62
CA THR A 187 -6.02 -10.85 -9.96
C THR A 187 -6.99 -10.03 -10.79
N SER A 188 -6.52 -9.48 -11.88
CA SER A 188 -7.33 -8.75 -12.87
C SER A 188 -8.10 -9.67 -13.84
N GLU A 189 -8.24 -10.96 -13.53
CA GLU A 189 -9.01 -11.91 -14.31
C GLU A 189 -10.50 -11.80 -14.08
#